data_2fa92150b3b58f80a022d54467e88804
#
_entry.id   2fa92150b3b58f80a022d54467e88804
#
_cell.length_a   1.000
_cell.length_b   1.000
_cell.length_c   1.000
_cell.angle_alpha   90.00
_cell.angle_beta   90.00
_cell.angle_gamma   90.00
#
_symmetry.space_group_name_H-M   'P 1'
#
loop_
_entity.id
_entity.type
_entity.pdbx_description
1 polymer ?
#
loop_
_entity_poly.entity_id
_entity_poly.type
_entity_poly.pdbx_seq_one_letter_code
_entity_poly.pdbx_strand_id
1 'polypeptide(L)'
;MKRIFLFTLLSVVFALLLTGCGGGGTKTVVSTGAGQVIVQTGDAVNDQIAKLELTISSITLTGVSPTATTANLLSKPGEVEFTHQAGTFEPLTLANLPPGTYNGATVTVSGAEVVVLNAGVPAKVTANISGSPVTVTFANITVTTTPLFLNFDLDLANSVVLNGTPITSATITPKFNVTSASTPPAGNEGNEDHDNGELDDVHGSVKSISAPNFTITTNSTDITFATDSNTRFKDGITQLSDLKVGDIVEVDGITKSDGTKLATKVERESSENGEEVEGLVSALDNPLTKITVIHQEDSTGNSNSPVTVDIGVNSSTVFSVRTDKLNITAPAFDATHIGKGQRIEADSSTNASPLLATKVKLREQALIGTVAATPAPTTSGFTLNISSTSAFGTLSGATTVPVTFANGATLKTTPVAGATIRVRGLVFINGTAYSMIAVRDDDNH
;
A
#
# COMPACT_ATOMS: atom_id res chain seq x y z
N MET A 1 -56.04 37.58 -19.53
CA MET A 1 -55.76 37.41 -20.94
C MET A 1 -54.76 36.29 -21.12
N LYS A 2 -55.23 35.18 -21.64
CA LYS A 2 -54.43 33.95 -21.92
C LYS A 2 -53.68 34.16 -23.24
N ARG A 3 -52.39 33.83 -23.29
CA ARG A 3 -51.72 33.50 -24.56
C ARG A 3 -51.01 32.16 -24.44
N ILE A 4 -51.59 31.19 -25.13
CA ILE A 4 -51.08 29.86 -25.42
C ILE A 4 -50.11 30.01 -26.58
N PHE A 5 -48.89 29.46 -26.48
CA PHE A 5 -48.02 29.24 -27.63
C PHE A 5 -47.81 27.74 -27.83
N LEU A 6 -48.35 27.31 -28.95
CA LEU A 6 -48.29 25.98 -29.55
C LEU A 6 -46.97 25.90 -30.34
N PHE A 7 -46.06 24.97 -30.01
CA PHE A 7 -44.93 24.66 -30.88
C PHE A 7 -45.13 23.29 -31.51
N THR A 8 -45.26 23.34 -32.81
CA THR A 8 -45.40 22.20 -33.71
C THR A 8 -44.08 21.47 -33.90
N LEU A 9 -44.17 20.15 -33.77
CA LEU A 9 -43.15 19.15 -34.07
C LEU A 9 -42.92 19.04 -35.58
N LEU A 10 -41.70 19.26 -36.07
CA LEU A 10 -41.32 19.00 -37.45
C LEU A 10 -40.30 17.89 -37.53
N SER A 11 -40.73 16.67 -37.81
CA SER A 11 -39.88 15.52 -38.07
C SER A 11 -39.39 15.57 -39.52
N VAL A 12 -38.10 15.69 -39.72
CA VAL A 12 -37.45 15.49 -41.03
C VAL A 12 -36.74 14.15 -41.02
N VAL A 13 -37.34 13.20 -41.72
CA VAL A 13 -36.69 11.92 -42.08
C VAL A 13 -35.84 12.18 -43.32
N PHE A 14 -34.51 12.00 -43.17
CA PHE A 14 -33.59 12.01 -44.30
C PHE A 14 -33.12 10.58 -44.58
N ALA A 15 -33.71 9.94 -45.52
CA ALA A 15 -33.25 8.66 -46.05
C ALA A 15 -32.23 8.90 -47.16
N LEU A 16 -30.98 8.57 -46.90
CA LEU A 16 -29.96 8.48 -47.94
C LEU A 16 -29.73 7.01 -48.31
N LEU A 17 -30.17 6.65 -49.49
CA LEU A 17 -29.79 5.45 -50.19
C LEU A 17 -28.40 5.65 -50.80
N LEU A 18 -27.41 4.91 -50.32
CA LEU A 18 -26.15 4.75 -51.01
C LEU A 18 -25.98 3.28 -51.41
N THR A 19 -26.27 3.04 -52.65
CA THR A 19 -25.83 1.85 -53.39
C THR A 19 -24.36 2.05 -53.79
N GLY A 20 -23.45 1.30 -53.18
CA GLY A 20 -22.02 1.23 -53.52
C GLY A 20 -21.59 -0.23 -53.51
N CYS A 21 -21.42 -0.77 -54.70
CA CYS A 21 -20.92 -2.12 -54.99
C CYS A 21 -19.40 -2.18 -54.80
N GLY A 22 -18.90 -3.28 -54.24
CA GLY A 22 -17.59 -3.78 -54.57
C GLY A 22 -16.54 -3.84 -53.45
N GLY A 23 -16.10 -5.05 -53.14
CA GLY A 23 -14.81 -5.32 -52.45
C GLY A 23 -14.92 -6.00 -51.09
N GLY A 24 -14.97 -7.32 -51.11
CA GLY A 24 -14.88 -8.13 -49.88
C GLY A 24 -13.51 -7.97 -49.19
N GLY A 25 -13.51 -7.20 -48.16
CA GLY A 25 -12.51 -7.21 -47.12
C GLY A 25 -13.20 -7.30 -45.79
N THR A 26 -13.09 -8.42 -45.12
CA THR A 26 -13.52 -8.59 -43.73
C THR A 26 -12.72 -7.58 -42.89
N LYS A 27 -13.29 -6.39 -42.67
CA LYS A 27 -12.83 -5.50 -41.64
C LYS A 27 -13.18 -6.18 -40.32
N THR A 28 -12.17 -6.82 -39.72
CA THR A 28 -12.21 -7.16 -38.31
C THR A 28 -12.46 -5.84 -37.59
N VAL A 29 -13.64 -5.65 -37.04
CA VAL A 29 -13.94 -4.55 -36.12
C VAL A 29 -13.11 -4.90 -34.86
N VAL A 30 -11.93 -4.32 -34.77
CA VAL A 30 -11.15 -4.38 -33.53
C VAL A 30 -12.00 -3.60 -32.51
N SER A 31 -12.52 -4.31 -31.55
CA SER A 31 -13.16 -3.71 -30.39
C SER A 31 -12.13 -2.76 -29.75
N THR A 32 -12.40 -1.46 -29.83
CA THR A 32 -11.55 -0.41 -29.25
C THR A 32 -11.89 -0.19 -27.77
N GLY A 33 -12.20 -1.26 -27.05
CA GLY A 33 -12.31 -1.20 -25.59
C GLY A 33 -10.92 -0.98 -24.99
N ALA A 34 -10.74 0.08 -24.21
CA ALA A 34 -9.51 0.27 -23.45
C ALA A 34 -9.38 -0.82 -22.39
N GLY A 35 -8.17 -1.36 -22.22
CA GLY A 35 -7.85 -2.28 -21.13
C GLY A 35 -7.59 -1.51 -19.85
N GLN A 36 -8.17 -1.93 -18.73
CA GLN A 36 -7.88 -1.35 -17.42
C GLN A 36 -6.55 -1.88 -16.92
N VAL A 37 -5.70 -0.97 -16.44
CA VAL A 37 -4.41 -1.31 -15.79
C VAL A 37 -4.39 -0.69 -14.41
N ILE A 38 -4.10 -1.51 -13.42
CA ILE A 38 -3.85 -1.09 -12.04
C ILE A 38 -2.34 -1.05 -11.88
N VAL A 39 -1.79 0.13 -11.65
CA VAL A 39 -0.38 0.33 -11.33
C VAL A 39 -0.25 0.28 -9.83
N GLN A 40 0.59 -0.61 -9.35
CA GLN A 40 0.87 -0.80 -7.93
C GLN A 40 2.35 -0.56 -7.65
N THR A 41 2.67 -0.15 -6.44
CA THR A 41 4.04 0.06 -5.96
C THR A 41 4.33 -0.87 -4.81
N GLY A 42 5.56 -1.39 -4.72
CA GLY A 42 6.06 -2.23 -3.65
C GLY A 42 7.53 -1.98 -3.41
N ASP A 43 8.11 -2.61 -2.41
CA ASP A 43 9.50 -2.39 -2.01
C ASP A 43 10.23 -3.59 -1.43
N ALA A 44 11.56 -3.60 -1.63
CA ALA A 44 12.53 -4.43 -0.93
C ALA A 44 13.31 -3.58 0.09
N VAL A 45 13.20 -3.88 1.38
CA VAL A 45 13.62 -3.05 2.53
C VAL A 45 15.12 -2.75 2.60
N ASN A 46 15.46 -1.49 2.94
CA ASN A 46 16.71 -1.13 3.58
C ASN A 46 16.45 -0.92 5.09
N ASP A 47 16.96 -1.81 5.94
CA ASP A 47 16.66 -1.87 7.37
C ASP A 47 17.15 -0.67 8.21
N GLN A 48 17.98 0.22 7.63
CA GLN A 48 18.48 1.43 8.29
C GLN A 48 17.57 2.66 8.09
N ILE A 49 16.64 2.57 7.16
CA ILE A 49 15.72 3.67 6.81
C ILE A 49 14.43 3.47 7.59
N ALA A 50 14.04 4.50 8.35
CA ALA A 50 12.79 4.48 9.10
C ALA A 50 11.59 5.01 8.29
N LYS A 51 11.86 5.81 7.25
CA LYS A 51 10.88 6.29 6.27
C LYS A 51 11.59 6.61 4.96
N LEU A 52 11.07 6.10 3.84
CA LEU A 52 11.38 6.58 2.50
C LEU A 52 10.09 6.86 1.74
N GLU A 53 9.88 8.10 1.45
CA GLU A 53 8.80 8.51 0.57
C GLU A 53 9.35 9.06 -0.73
N LEU A 54 8.72 8.69 -1.84
CA LEU A 54 9.01 9.23 -3.16
C LEU A 54 7.76 9.87 -3.76
N THR A 55 7.92 11.07 -4.33
CA THR A 55 6.90 11.69 -5.17
C THR A 55 7.09 11.23 -6.61
N ILE A 56 6.18 10.41 -7.11
CA ILE A 56 6.15 9.94 -8.50
C ILE A 56 5.26 10.89 -9.30
N SER A 57 5.85 11.63 -10.22
CA SER A 57 5.12 12.63 -11.01
C SER A 57 4.64 12.13 -12.37
N SER A 58 5.22 11.05 -12.88
CA SER A 58 4.86 10.50 -14.17
C SER A 58 5.24 9.04 -14.31
N ILE A 59 4.35 8.25 -14.91
CA ILE A 59 4.61 6.90 -15.41
C ILE A 59 4.09 6.83 -16.85
N THR A 60 4.95 6.45 -17.79
CA THR A 60 4.54 6.18 -19.19
C THR A 60 5.01 4.79 -19.58
N LEU A 61 4.22 4.05 -20.34
CA LEU A 61 4.60 2.73 -20.86
C LEU A 61 5.10 2.82 -22.29
N THR A 62 6.18 2.12 -22.60
CA THR A 62 6.75 2.02 -23.93
C THR A 62 6.05 0.93 -24.72
N GLY A 63 5.38 1.32 -25.80
CA GLY A 63 4.70 0.39 -26.69
C GLY A 63 5.68 -0.32 -27.65
N VAL A 64 5.40 -1.60 -27.92
CA VAL A 64 6.06 -2.37 -28.98
C VAL A 64 5.30 -2.13 -30.28
N SER A 65 6.02 -1.71 -31.34
CA SER A 65 5.38 -1.43 -32.65
C SER A 65 4.44 -2.55 -33.10
N PRO A 66 3.20 -2.24 -33.53
CA PRO A 66 2.64 -0.91 -33.83
C PRO A 66 2.04 -0.15 -32.62
N THR A 67 2.15 -0.65 -31.39
CA THR A 67 1.63 0.00 -30.18
C THR A 67 2.42 1.27 -29.89
N ALA A 68 1.73 2.38 -29.66
CA ALA A 68 2.36 3.64 -29.28
C ALA A 68 2.71 3.68 -27.78
N THR A 69 3.70 4.50 -27.42
CA THR A 69 3.97 4.84 -26.02
C THR A 69 2.76 5.60 -25.44
N THR A 70 2.43 5.32 -24.17
CA THR A 70 1.28 5.94 -23.51
C THR A 70 1.53 7.42 -23.16
N ALA A 71 0.46 8.15 -22.90
CA ALA A 71 0.54 9.36 -22.10
C ALA A 71 0.91 9.03 -20.64
N ASN A 72 1.09 10.06 -19.81
CA ASN A 72 1.25 9.87 -18.37
C ASN A 72 0.05 9.14 -17.79
N LEU A 73 0.29 8.08 -17.04
CA LEU A 73 -0.77 7.29 -16.41
C LEU A 73 -1.33 7.97 -15.14
N LEU A 74 -0.52 8.81 -14.50
CA LEU A 74 -0.92 9.54 -13.31
C LEU A 74 -1.69 10.81 -13.69
N SER A 75 -2.85 11.03 -13.06
CA SER A 75 -3.62 12.27 -13.20
C SER A 75 -3.04 13.43 -12.41
N LYS A 76 -2.33 13.12 -11.34
CA LYS A 76 -1.56 14.02 -10.46
C LYS A 76 -0.34 13.26 -9.92
N PRO A 77 0.72 13.93 -9.44
CA PRO A 77 1.79 13.25 -8.71
C PRO A 77 1.24 12.44 -7.53
N GLY A 78 1.76 11.24 -7.32
CA GLY A 78 1.47 10.39 -6.17
C GLY A 78 2.66 10.36 -5.22
N GLU A 79 2.42 10.44 -3.93
CA GLU A 79 3.40 10.24 -2.86
C GLU A 79 3.28 8.80 -2.37
N VAL A 80 4.38 8.09 -2.28
CA VAL A 80 4.43 6.68 -1.92
C VAL A 80 5.47 6.49 -0.84
N GLU A 81 5.06 5.96 0.30
CA GLU A 81 5.95 5.55 1.38
C GLU A 81 6.33 4.08 1.20
N PHE A 82 7.62 3.81 0.97
CA PHE A 82 8.08 2.49 0.57
C PHE A 82 8.48 1.59 1.75
N THR A 83 8.85 2.12 2.91
CA THR A 83 9.34 1.27 4.00
C THR A 83 8.26 0.43 4.67
N HIS A 84 7.00 0.86 4.60
CA HIS A 84 5.89 0.09 5.16
C HIS A 84 5.40 -1.00 4.22
N GLN A 85 5.52 -0.80 2.90
CA GLN A 85 5.01 -1.73 1.89
C GLN A 85 5.70 -3.09 1.95
N ALA A 86 6.99 -3.13 2.24
CA ALA A 86 7.84 -4.30 2.50
C ALA A 86 7.27 -5.65 2.04
N GLY A 87 7.25 -5.86 0.71
CA GLY A 87 6.71 -7.06 0.08
C GLY A 87 5.19 -7.06 -0.11
N THR A 88 4.49 -5.94 0.06
CA THR A 88 3.13 -5.71 -0.40
C THR A 88 3.12 -4.73 -1.56
N PHE A 89 2.00 -4.69 -2.29
CA PHE A 89 1.79 -3.73 -3.35
C PHE A 89 0.55 -2.91 -3.05
N GLU A 90 0.69 -1.59 -3.17
CA GLU A 90 -0.42 -0.66 -3.02
C GLU A 90 -0.78 -0.01 -4.35
N PRO A 91 -2.08 0.21 -4.61
CA PRO A 91 -2.52 0.81 -5.86
C PRO A 91 -2.12 2.28 -5.94
N LEU A 92 -1.24 2.61 -6.88
CA LEU A 92 -0.85 3.99 -7.17
C LEU A 92 -1.83 4.67 -8.13
N THR A 93 -2.29 3.99 -9.18
CA THR A 93 -3.24 4.54 -10.13
C THR A 93 -4.00 3.49 -10.92
N LEU A 94 -5.16 3.89 -11.42
CA LEU A 94 -5.98 3.13 -12.34
C LEU A 94 -5.97 3.82 -13.70
N ALA A 95 -5.45 3.17 -14.71
CA ALA A 95 -5.35 3.72 -16.04
C ALA A 95 -6.09 2.87 -17.08
N ASN A 96 -6.69 3.54 -18.05
CA ASN A 96 -7.25 2.89 -19.24
C ASN A 96 -6.22 3.00 -20.37
N LEU A 97 -5.69 1.87 -20.81
CA LEU A 97 -4.67 1.79 -21.84
C LEU A 97 -5.24 1.29 -23.17
N PRO A 98 -4.73 1.79 -24.29
CA PRO A 98 -4.99 1.18 -25.58
C PRO A 98 -4.55 -0.29 -25.57
N PRO A 99 -5.37 -1.22 -26.13
CA PRO A 99 -4.93 -2.59 -26.33
C PRO A 99 -3.65 -2.64 -27.16
N GLY A 100 -2.71 -3.45 -26.71
CA GLY A 100 -1.40 -3.55 -27.38
C GLY A 100 -0.36 -4.21 -26.51
N THR A 101 0.88 -4.24 -27.01
CA THR A 101 2.01 -4.84 -26.31
C THR A 101 2.96 -3.74 -25.82
N TYR A 102 3.37 -3.87 -24.57
CA TYR A 102 4.30 -2.95 -23.89
C TYR A 102 5.46 -3.75 -23.30
N ASN A 103 6.64 -3.17 -23.29
CA ASN A 103 7.86 -3.83 -22.79
C ASN A 103 8.80 -2.90 -22.01
N GLY A 104 8.33 -1.75 -21.63
CA GLY A 104 9.11 -0.81 -20.85
C GLY A 104 8.24 0.25 -20.21
N ALA A 105 8.81 0.96 -19.26
CA ALA A 105 8.22 2.13 -18.63
C ALA A 105 9.26 3.22 -18.41
N THR A 106 8.80 4.47 -18.37
CA THR A 106 9.58 5.60 -17.87
C THR A 106 8.88 6.16 -16.65
N VAL A 107 9.58 6.15 -15.52
CA VAL A 107 9.10 6.63 -14.22
C VAL A 107 9.84 7.91 -13.88
N THR A 108 9.12 8.99 -13.58
CA THR A 108 9.72 10.25 -13.13
C THR A 108 9.47 10.44 -11.64
N VAL A 109 10.55 10.41 -10.86
CA VAL A 109 10.55 10.75 -9.44
C VAL A 109 10.95 12.20 -9.30
N SER A 110 10.10 13.02 -8.68
CA SER A 110 10.26 14.49 -8.57
C SER A 110 10.54 14.97 -7.15
N GLY A 111 10.29 14.14 -6.14
CA GLY A 111 10.51 14.45 -4.74
C GLY A 111 10.88 13.20 -3.94
N ALA A 112 11.54 13.42 -2.80
CA ALA A 112 11.84 12.35 -1.86
C ALA A 112 11.99 12.89 -0.43
N GLU A 113 11.52 12.09 0.54
CA GLU A 113 11.78 12.28 1.96
C GLU A 113 12.45 11.04 2.54
N VAL A 114 13.50 11.23 3.33
CA VAL A 114 14.22 10.14 3.98
C VAL A 114 14.38 10.46 5.46
N VAL A 115 13.92 9.55 6.31
CA VAL A 115 14.13 9.58 7.75
C VAL A 115 15.00 8.41 8.17
N VAL A 116 16.07 8.71 8.89
CA VAL A 116 17.00 7.72 9.47
C VAL A 116 17.09 7.88 10.98
N LEU A 117 17.70 6.92 11.65
CA LEU A 117 17.98 6.99 13.08
C LEU A 117 19.47 7.31 13.32
N ASN A 118 19.76 8.52 13.75
CA ASN A 118 21.09 8.91 14.19
C ASN A 118 21.20 8.70 15.71
N ALA A 119 21.92 7.67 16.15
CA ALA A 119 22.01 7.27 17.55
C ALA A 119 20.65 7.09 18.24
N GLY A 120 19.67 6.54 17.52
CA GLY A 120 18.32 6.31 18.03
C GLY A 120 17.38 7.54 17.95
N VAL A 121 17.87 8.65 17.43
CA VAL A 121 17.05 9.86 17.24
C VAL A 121 16.61 9.96 15.78
N PRO A 122 15.30 10.02 15.50
CA PRO A 122 14.78 10.22 14.15
C PRO A 122 15.27 11.55 13.55
N ALA A 123 15.79 11.50 12.35
CA ALA A 123 16.30 12.67 11.63
C ALA A 123 15.93 12.60 10.15
N LYS A 124 15.25 13.66 9.68
CA LYS A 124 15.07 13.89 8.24
C LYS A 124 16.41 14.33 7.67
N VAL A 125 16.86 13.65 6.63
CA VAL A 125 18.14 13.93 5.97
C VAL A 125 17.92 14.51 4.58
N THR A 126 18.93 15.21 4.04
CA THR A 126 18.83 15.74 2.67
C THR A 126 18.74 14.59 1.67
N ALA A 127 17.65 14.54 0.92
CA ALA A 127 17.46 13.56 -0.15
C ALA A 127 17.88 14.14 -1.51
N ASN A 128 18.83 13.49 -2.17
CA ASN A 128 19.34 13.89 -3.47
C ASN A 128 18.93 12.86 -4.51
N ILE A 129 17.96 13.20 -5.36
CA ILE A 129 17.50 12.31 -6.43
C ILE A 129 18.49 12.39 -7.60
N SER A 130 18.96 11.23 -8.06
CA SER A 130 19.84 11.06 -9.20
C SER A 130 19.23 10.04 -10.16
N GLY A 131 19.38 10.27 -11.48
CA GLY A 131 18.92 9.30 -12.48
C GLY A 131 17.39 9.28 -12.72
N SER A 132 16.67 10.34 -12.34
CA SER A 132 15.27 10.53 -12.75
C SER A 132 15.20 11.39 -14.03
N PRO A 133 14.36 11.05 -15.03
CA PRO A 133 13.48 9.88 -15.10
C PRO A 133 14.24 8.55 -15.27
N VAL A 134 13.65 7.48 -14.76
CA VAL A 134 14.17 6.11 -14.85
C VAL A 134 13.47 5.39 -15.99
N THR A 135 14.23 4.74 -16.88
CA THR A 135 13.68 3.83 -17.89
C THR A 135 13.86 2.40 -17.43
N VAL A 136 12.78 1.65 -17.39
CA VAL A 136 12.73 0.24 -17.01
C VAL A 136 12.28 -0.58 -18.21
N THR A 137 12.94 -1.69 -18.47
CA THR A 137 12.53 -2.68 -19.47
C THR A 137 12.05 -3.95 -18.78
N PHE A 138 10.99 -4.55 -19.30
CA PHE A 138 10.42 -5.78 -18.78
C PHE A 138 9.95 -6.68 -19.93
N ALA A 139 9.60 -7.92 -19.61
CA ALA A 139 9.06 -8.86 -20.59
C ALA A 139 7.79 -8.30 -21.23
N ASN A 140 7.56 -8.63 -22.51
CA ASN A 140 6.36 -8.17 -23.21
C ASN A 140 5.10 -8.49 -22.43
N ILE A 141 4.32 -7.47 -22.12
CA ILE A 141 2.98 -7.59 -21.56
C ILE A 141 1.95 -7.19 -22.63
N THR A 142 0.83 -7.91 -22.68
CA THR A 142 -0.26 -7.61 -23.61
C THR A 142 -1.45 -7.09 -22.87
N VAL A 143 -1.77 -5.82 -23.08
CA VAL A 143 -3.00 -5.18 -22.58
C VAL A 143 -4.14 -5.57 -23.52
N THR A 144 -5.19 -6.14 -22.96
CA THR A 144 -6.43 -6.50 -23.65
C THR A 144 -7.61 -5.78 -22.96
N THR A 145 -8.82 -6.25 -23.15
CA THR A 145 -10.00 -5.76 -22.38
C THR A 145 -10.06 -6.34 -20.97
N THR A 146 -9.21 -7.33 -20.64
CA THR A 146 -9.10 -7.90 -19.31
C THR A 146 -8.20 -7.00 -18.44
N PRO A 147 -8.57 -6.71 -17.19
CA PRO A 147 -7.73 -5.96 -16.26
C PRO A 147 -6.33 -6.59 -16.13
N LEU A 148 -5.34 -5.73 -16.00
CA LEU A 148 -3.94 -6.11 -15.83
C LEU A 148 -3.36 -5.33 -14.64
N PHE A 149 -2.60 -6.00 -13.81
CA PHE A 149 -1.83 -5.40 -12.74
C PHE A 149 -0.40 -5.19 -13.20
N LEU A 150 0.15 -4.01 -12.95
CA LEU A 150 1.55 -3.67 -13.16
C LEU A 150 2.16 -3.31 -11.81
N ASN A 151 3.02 -4.17 -11.33
CA ASN A 151 3.72 -4.02 -10.07
C ASN A 151 5.07 -3.35 -10.31
N PHE A 152 5.25 -2.15 -9.77
CA PHE A 152 6.50 -1.41 -9.77
C PHE A 152 7.15 -1.59 -8.41
N ASP A 153 8.03 -2.56 -8.30
CA ASP A 153 8.78 -2.86 -7.09
C ASP A 153 10.06 -2.03 -7.04
N LEU A 154 10.23 -1.21 -6.00
CA LEU A 154 11.43 -0.42 -5.79
C LEU A 154 12.50 -1.27 -5.12
N ASP A 155 13.61 -1.54 -5.79
CA ASP A 155 14.79 -2.14 -5.18
C ASP A 155 15.49 -1.12 -4.25
N LEU A 156 14.96 -0.98 -3.04
CA LEU A 156 15.41 0.03 -2.08
C LEU A 156 16.88 -0.14 -1.71
N ALA A 157 17.34 -1.38 -1.54
CA ALA A 157 18.72 -1.68 -1.17
C ALA A 157 19.74 -1.15 -2.20
N ASN A 158 19.37 -1.18 -3.48
CA ASN A 158 20.20 -0.68 -4.57
C ASN A 158 19.82 0.73 -5.04
N SER A 159 18.73 1.29 -4.53
CA SER A 159 18.24 2.62 -4.89
C SER A 159 18.75 3.72 -3.97
N VAL A 160 19.08 3.42 -2.69
CA VAL A 160 19.41 4.44 -1.70
C VAL A 160 20.80 4.20 -1.10
N VAL A 161 21.61 5.24 -1.14
CA VAL A 161 22.92 5.29 -0.47
C VAL A 161 22.89 6.36 0.62
N LEU A 162 23.05 5.93 1.87
CA LEU A 162 23.14 6.83 3.02
C LEU A 162 24.56 7.35 3.19
N ASN A 163 24.72 8.65 3.45
CA ASN A 163 26.00 9.33 3.47
C ASN A 163 26.25 10.05 4.80
N GLY A 164 27.50 9.91 5.29
CA GLY A 164 27.98 10.60 6.51
C GLY A 164 27.89 9.73 7.76
N THR A 165 28.59 10.19 8.81
CA THR A 165 28.54 9.63 10.15
C THR A 165 28.65 10.79 11.15
N PRO A 166 27.51 11.27 11.74
CA PRO A 166 26.15 10.77 11.57
C PRO A 166 25.65 10.92 10.13
N ILE A 167 24.59 10.18 9.75
CA ILE A 167 24.00 10.26 8.41
C ILE A 167 23.36 11.64 8.23
N THR A 168 23.78 12.36 7.18
CA THR A 168 23.29 13.73 6.89
C THR A 168 22.60 13.87 5.56
N SER A 169 22.80 12.90 4.66
CA SER A 169 22.11 12.88 3.35
C SER A 169 21.90 11.46 2.83
N ALA A 170 20.99 11.33 1.90
CA ALA A 170 20.77 10.15 1.09
C ALA A 170 20.90 10.51 -0.39
N THR A 171 21.55 9.66 -1.16
CA THR A 171 21.51 9.71 -2.63
C THR A 171 20.56 8.64 -3.11
N ILE A 172 19.54 9.04 -3.87
CA ILE A 172 18.48 8.17 -4.35
C ILE A 172 18.63 8.03 -5.86
N THR A 173 18.92 6.82 -6.31
CA THR A 173 18.97 6.44 -7.72
C THR A 173 17.92 5.35 -7.92
N PRO A 174 16.65 5.71 -8.21
CA PRO A 174 15.56 4.74 -8.18
C PRO A 174 15.78 3.60 -9.17
N LYS A 175 15.61 2.38 -8.72
CA LYS A 175 15.64 1.16 -9.53
C LYS A 175 14.34 0.41 -9.30
N PHE A 176 13.58 0.23 -10.37
CA PHE A 176 12.32 -0.49 -10.31
C PHE A 176 12.42 -1.82 -11.05
N ASN A 177 11.90 -2.87 -10.43
CA ASN A 177 11.53 -4.11 -11.09
C ASN A 177 10.06 -4.01 -11.48
N VAL A 178 9.71 -4.39 -12.71
CA VAL A 178 8.32 -4.34 -13.15
C VAL A 178 7.85 -5.72 -13.51
N THR A 179 6.79 -6.17 -12.86
CA THR A 179 6.11 -7.43 -13.12
C THR A 179 4.65 -7.18 -13.48
N SER A 180 4.00 -8.16 -14.06
CA SER A 180 2.57 -8.08 -14.38
C SER A 180 1.86 -9.36 -13.96
N ALA A 181 0.64 -9.19 -13.44
CA ALA A 181 -0.28 -10.27 -13.16
C ALA A 181 -1.57 -10.10 -13.98
N SER A 182 -2.03 -11.16 -14.63
CA SER A 182 -3.18 -11.13 -15.54
C SER A 182 -4.45 -11.75 -14.95
N THR A 183 -4.37 -12.33 -13.78
CA THR A 183 -5.51 -12.96 -13.12
C THR A 183 -5.77 -12.31 -11.78
N PRO A 184 -7.02 -11.90 -11.50
CA PRO A 184 -7.41 -11.66 -10.12
C PRO A 184 -7.19 -12.94 -9.32
N PRO A 185 -6.87 -12.86 -8.04
CA PRO A 185 -6.74 -14.07 -7.21
C PRO A 185 -8.04 -14.87 -7.28
N ALA A 186 -7.93 -16.17 -7.43
CA ALA A 186 -9.05 -17.05 -7.21
C ALA A 186 -9.46 -16.88 -5.75
N GLY A 187 -10.66 -16.38 -5.49
CA GLY A 187 -11.17 -16.12 -4.15
C GLY A 187 -11.20 -17.38 -3.30
N ASN A 188 -10.11 -17.61 -2.62
CA ASN A 188 -9.99 -18.57 -1.53
C ASN A 188 -9.54 -17.76 -0.31
N GLU A 189 -10.47 -17.52 0.60
CA GLU A 189 -10.29 -16.81 1.87
C GLU A 189 -9.30 -17.48 2.84
N GLY A 190 -8.20 -18.03 2.37
CA GLY A 190 -7.28 -18.79 3.19
C GLY A 190 -5.86 -18.88 2.69
N ASN A 191 -5.55 -18.28 1.54
CA ASN A 191 -4.21 -18.28 1.00
C ASN A 191 -3.90 -16.86 0.51
N GLU A 192 -3.39 -16.05 1.41
CA GLU A 192 -3.03 -14.65 1.17
C GLU A 192 -1.72 -14.58 0.38
N ASP A 193 -1.79 -14.90 -0.93
CA ASP A 193 -0.78 -14.47 -1.89
C ASP A 193 -1.18 -13.07 -2.38
N HIS A 194 -0.70 -12.04 -1.70
CA HIS A 194 -0.98 -10.63 -1.99
C HIS A 194 -0.47 -10.15 -3.36
N ASP A 195 0.14 -11.02 -4.14
CA ASP A 195 0.76 -10.70 -5.44
C ASP A 195 -0.21 -10.72 -6.63
N ASN A 196 -1.50 -11.06 -6.45
CA ASN A 196 -2.38 -11.42 -7.57
C ASN A 196 -3.63 -10.54 -7.75
N GLY A 197 -3.51 -9.23 -7.51
CA GLY A 197 -4.60 -8.29 -7.80
C GLY A 197 -5.61 -8.10 -6.68
N GLU A 198 -5.26 -8.50 -5.50
CA GLU A 198 -5.91 -8.09 -4.28
C GLU A 198 -5.60 -6.62 -4.02
N LEU A 199 -6.64 -5.88 -3.65
CA LEU A 199 -6.52 -4.51 -3.16
C LEU A 199 -6.52 -4.62 -1.64
N ASP A 200 -5.37 -4.40 -1.03
CA ASP A 200 -5.20 -4.56 0.39
C ASP A 200 -4.83 -3.24 1.05
N ASP A 201 -5.40 -2.99 2.23
CA ASP A 201 -5.13 -1.79 3.02
C ASP A 201 -5.24 -0.48 2.21
N VAL A 202 -6.27 -0.34 1.35
CA VAL A 202 -6.46 0.86 0.53
C VAL A 202 -7.09 1.96 1.36
N HIS A 203 -6.30 2.93 1.78
CA HIS A 203 -6.76 4.09 2.55
C HIS A 203 -7.32 5.20 1.66
N GLY A 204 -8.37 5.86 2.13
CA GLY A 204 -8.90 7.02 1.44
C GLY A 204 -10.13 7.63 2.10
N SER A 205 -10.46 8.84 1.68
CA SER A 205 -11.68 9.50 2.11
C SER A 205 -12.86 9.15 1.20
N VAL A 206 -14.01 8.85 1.77
CA VAL A 206 -15.23 8.57 1.01
C VAL A 206 -15.65 9.81 0.23
N LYS A 207 -15.56 9.76 -1.08
CA LYS A 207 -15.91 10.84 -2.01
C LYS A 207 -17.40 10.84 -2.36
N SER A 208 -17.97 9.67 -2.61
CA SER A 208 -19.36 9.51 -2.98
C SER A 208 -19.87 8.10 -2.69
N ILE A 209 -21.19 8.00 -2.46
CA ILE A 209 -21.88 6.73 -2.20
C ILE A 209 -23.05 6.63 -3.17
N SER A 210 -23.12 5.55 -3.93
CA SER A 210 -24.19 5.22 -4.88
C SER A 210 -24.41 3.71 -4.85
N ALA A 211 -25.23 3.24 -3.91
CA ALA A 211 -25.41 1.81 -3.65
C ALA A 211 -25.69 1.02 -4.96
N PRO A 212 -25.04 -0.14 -5.15
CA PRO A 212 -24.18 -0.85 -4.20
C PRO A 212 -22.71 -0.39 -4.18
N ASN A 213 -22.38 0.76 -4.78
CA ASN A 213 -21.02 1.24 -4.93
C ASN A 213 -20.72 2.42 -4.00
N PHE A 214 -19.44 2.60 -3.68
CA PHE A 214 -18.89 3.83 -3.11
C PHE A 214 -17.54 4.13 -3.75
N THR A 215 -17.15 5.41 -3.75
CA THR A 215 -15.87 5.86 -4.28
C THR A 215 -15.07 6.50 -3.17
N ILE A 216 -13.82 6.12 -3.04
CA ILE A 216 -12.86 6.77 -2.15
C ILE A 216 -11.86 7.59 -2.97
N THR A 217 -11.38 8.68 -2.41
CA THR A 217 -10.22 9.42 -2.92
C THR A 217 -9.01 8.99 -2.14
N THR A 218 -8.08 8.33 -2.80
CA THR A 218 -6.76 8.00 -2.24
C THR A 218 -5.79 9.16 -2.48
N ASN A 219 -4.55 9.02 -2.04
CA ASN A 219 -3.47 9.96 -2.30
C ASN A 219 -3.36 10.38 -3.78
N SER A 220 -3.49 9.46 -4.72
CA SER A 220 -3.21 9.70 -6.14
C SER A 220 -4.42 9.59 -7.07
N THR A 221 -5.51 8.93 -6.65
CA THR A 221 -6.63 8.62 -7.55
C THR A 221 -7.93 8.38 -6.80
N ASP A 222 -9.04 8.38 -7.56
CA ASP A 222 -10.34 7.94 -7.07
C ASP A 222 -10.54 6.47 -7.40
N ILE A 223 -10.93 5.67 -6.41
CA ILE A 223 -11.22 4.25 -6.57
C ILE A 223 -12.68 4.00 -6.23
N THR A 224 -13.40 3.35 -7.13
CA THR A 224 -14.79 2.92 -6.90
C THR A 224 -14.82 1.44 -6.57
N PHE A 225 -15.41 1.12 -5.43
CA PHE A 225 -15.67 -0.24 -4.97
C PHE A 225 -17.15 -0.56 -5.07
N ALA A 226 -17.45 -1.77 -5.52
CA ALA A 226 -18.77 -2.39 -5.32
C ALA A 226 -18.81 -3.10 -3.97
N THR A 227 -19.99 -3.22 -3.39
CA THR A 227 -20.23 -4.05 -2.20
C THR A 227 -21.26 -5.13 -2.50
N ASP A 228 -21.19 -6.24 -1.78
CA ASP A 228 -22.20 -7.30 -1.82
C ASP A 228 -22.51 -7.84 -0.41
N SER A 229 -23.28 -8.93 -0.33
CA SER A 229 -23.66 -9.53 0.94
C SER A 229 -22.49 -10.11 1.76
N ASN A 230 -21.33 -10.30 1.14
CA ASN A 230 -20.13 -10.84 1.78
C ASN A 230 -19.16 -9.72 2.22
N THR A 231 -19.39 -8.48 1.78
CA THR A 231 -18.58 -7.33 2.22
C THR A 231 -18.72 -7.17 3.73
N ARG A 232 -17.60 -7.25 4.45
CA ARG A 232 -17.54 -7.06 5.90
C ARG A 232 -17.35 -5.58 6.22
N PHE A 233 -18.21 -5.05 7.07
CA PHE A 233 -18.09 -3.68 7.57
C PHE A 233 -17.65 -3.71 9.03
N LYS A 234 -16.74 -2.82 9.43
CA LYS A 234 -16.14 -2.77 10.77
C LYS A 234 -16.05 -1.34 11.32
N ASP A 235 -15.69 -1.25 12.58
CA ASP A 235 -15.42 -0.01 13.30
C ASP A 235 -16.53 1.04 13.21
N GLY A 236 -17.70 0.63 13.73
CA GLY A 236 -18.88 1.50 13.86
C GLY A 236 -19.72 1.62 12.60
N ILE A 237 -19.38 0.89 11.53
CA ILE A 237 -20.24 0.68 10.36
C ILE A 237 -20.62 -0.80 10.26
N THR A 238 -21.84 -1.09 9.84
CA THR A 238 -22.38 -2.45 9.66
C THR A 238 -22.86 -2.71 8.25
N GLN A 239 -22.99 -1.67 7.46
CA GLN A 239 -23.48 -1.71 6.08
C GLN A 239 -23.09 -0.43 5.33
N LEU A 240 -23.19 -0.45 4.00
CA LEU A 240 -22.80 0.66 3.13
C LEU A 240 -23.52 1.99 3.48
N SER A 241 -24.78 1.93 3.92
CA SER A 241 -25.53 3.15 4.28
C SER A 241 -25.05 3.85 5.55
N ASP A 242 -24.19 3.22 6.34
CA ASP A 242 -23.63 3.82 7.54
C ASP A 242 -22.40 4.70 7.21
N LEU A 243 -21.82 4.53 5.99
CA LEU A 243 -20.76 5.40 5.50
C LEU A 243 -21.30 6.81 5.20
N LYS A 244 -20.43 7.79 5.37
CA LYS A 244 -20.68 9.18 5.01
C LYS A 244 -19.58 9.69 4.10
N VAL A 245 -19.91 10.65 3.24
CA VAL A 245 -18.92 11.41 2.49
C VAL A 245 -18.01 12.12 3.48
N GLY A 246 -16.70 11.95 3.32
CA GLY A 246 -15.68 12.46 4.23
C GLY A 246 -15.18 11.44 5.28
N ASP A 247 -15.87 10.31 5.50
CA ASP A 247 -15.33 9.24 6.36
C ASP A 247 -13.99 8.78 5.78
N ILE A 248 -13.02 8.57 6.63
CA ILE A 248 -11.77 7.90 6.27
C ILE A 248 -11.99 6.40 6.45
N VAL A 249 -11.62 5.65 5.42
CA VAL A 249 -11.82 4.21 5.40
C VAL A 249 -10.58 3.48 4.88
N GLU A 250 -10.34 2.32 5.43
CA GLU A 250 -9.48 1.29 4.88
C GLU A 250 -10.36 0.28 4.15
N VAL A 251 -9.99 -0.09 2.94
CA VAL A 251 -10.75 -1.00 2.10
C VAL A 251 -9.87 -2.13 1.60
N ASP A 252 -10.21 -3.36 1.96
CA ASP A 252 -9.69 -4.53 1.28
C ASP A 252 -10.68 -4.93 0.16
N GLY A 253 -10.16 -5.39 -0.94
CA GLY A 253 -11.00 -5.77 -2.07
C GLY A 253 -10.30 -6.68 -3.06
N ILE A 254 -11.07 -7.12 -4.04
CA ILE A 254 -10.59 -7.89 -5.17
C ILE A 254 -11.01 -7.22 -6.46
N THR A 255 -10.18 -7.27 -7.49
CA THR A 255 -10.58 -6.87 -8.82
C THR A 255 -11.10 -8.08 -9.57
N LYS A 256 -12.38 -8.06 -9.93
CA LYS A 256 -13.03 -9.12 -10.72
C LYS A 256 -12.52 -9.09 -12.17
N SER A 257 -12.75 -10.18 -12.91
CA SER A 257 -12.37 -10.31 -14.32
C SER A 257 -12.99 -9.27 -15.26
N ASP A 258 -14.10 -8.64 -14.85
CA ASP A 258 -14.75 -7.56 -15.58
C ASP A 258 -14.21 -6.15 -15.21
N GLY A 259 -13.21 -6.07 -14.33
CA GLY A 259 -12.62 -4.84 -13.85
C GLY A 259 -13.32 -4.22 -12.64
N THR A 260 -14.44 -4.79 -12.20
CA THR A 260 -15.12 -4.33 -10.98
C THR A 260 -14.27 -4.62 -9.76
N LYS A 261 -14.08 -3.62 -8.91
CA LYS A 261 -13.45 -3.80 -7.60
C LYS A 261 -14.53 -4.09 -6.57
N LEU A 262 -14.50 -5.30 -6.03
CA LEU A 262 -15.41 -5.70 -4.97
C LEU A 262 -14.71 -5.53 -3.63
N ALA A 263 -15.27 -4.70 -2.76
CA ALA A 263 -14.80 -4.60 -1.39
C ALA A 263 -15.10 -5.90 -0.63
N THR A 264 -14.09 -6.49 -0.04
CA THR A 264 -14.21 -7.65 0.86
C THR A 264 -14.34 -7.21 2.32
N LYS A 265 -13.67 -6.10 2.67
CA LYS A 265 -13.75 -5.43 3.97
C LYS A 265 -13.81 -3.92 3.77
N VAL A 266 -14.58 -3.25 4.60
CA VAL A 266 -14.56 -1.78 4.74
C VAL A 266 -14.50 -1.48 6.23
N GLU A 267 -13.46 -0.81 6.64
CA GLU A 267 -13.23 -0.40 8.02
C GLU A 267 -13.21 1.13 8.08
N ARG A 268 -13.98 1.71 9.03
CA ARG A 268 -13.90 3.16 9.25
C ARG A 268 -12.73 3.47 10.16
N GLU A 269 -11.77 4.25 9.66
CA GLU A 269 -10.60 4.63 10.42
C GLU A 269 -10.85 5.91 11.25
N SER A 270 -11.41 6.92 10.63
CA SER A 270 -11.79 8.14 11.32
C SER A 270 -13.07 8.75 10.72
N SER A 271 -13.66 9.73 11.42
CA SER A 271 -14.75 10.56 10.90
C SER A 271 -14.22 11.87 10.31
N GLU A 272 -15.08 12.63 9.61
CA GLU A 272 -14.75 13.91 8.91
C GLU A 272 -13.76 14.87 9.62
N ASN A 273 -13.57 14.76 10.94
CA ASN A 273 -12.66 15.58 11.73
C ASN A 273 -11.58 14.74 12.43
N GLY A 274 -11.47 13.47 12.09
CA GLY A 274 -10.48 12.57 12.65
C GLY A 274 -9.18 12.59 11.85
N GLU A 275 -8.12 12.15 12.48
CA GLU A 275 -6.82 11.95 11.87
C GLU A 275 -6.33 10.56 12.24
N GLU A 276 -5.72 9.89 11.29
CA GLU A 276 -5.03 8.64 11.44
C GLU A 276 -3.55 8.89 11.21
N VAL A 277 -2.72 8.29 12.04
CA VAL A 277 -1.26 8.37 11.94
C VAL A 277 -0.68 6.99 12.05
N GLU A 278 0.12 6.62 11.08
CA GLU A 278 0.83 5.36 11.07
C GLU A 278 2.34 5.57 11.15
N GLY A 279 3.03 4.67 11.88
CA GLY A 279 4.48 4.75 11.97
C GLY A 279 5.13 3.88 13.03
N LEU A 280 6.46 4.01 13.14
CA LEU A 280 7.27 3.26 14.09
C LEU A 280 7.34 3.96 15.45
N VAL A 281 7.03 3.25 16.51
CA VAL A 281 7.15 3.76 17.89
C VAL A 281 8.62 4.09 18.19
N SER A 282 8.91 5.35 18.43
CA SER A 282 10.25 5.86 18.74
C SER A 282 10.45 6.17 20.22
N ALA A 283 9.38 6.61 20.92
CA ALA A 283 9.43 6.86 22.35
C ALA A 283 8.07 6.58 23.02
N LEU A 284 8.14 6.31 24.33
CA LEU A 284 7.00 6.03 25.19
C LEU A 284 7.22 6.73 26.53
N ASP A 285 6.18 7.32 27.09
CA ASP A 285 6.18 7.82 28.46
C ASP A 285 6.04 6.66 29.47
N ASN A 286 6.47 6.88 30.68
CA ASN A 286 6.25 5.95 31.80
C ASN A 286 5.77 6.71 33.05
N PRO A 287 4.49 6.56 33.51
CA PRO A 287 3.47 5.69 32.92
C PRO A 287 3.04 6.14 31.52
N LEU A 288 2.48 5.21 30.73
CA LEU A 288 2.10 5.49 29.35
C LEU A 288 0.95 6.49 29.30
N THR A 289 1.26 7.69 28.84
CA THR A 289 0.31 8.76 28.55
C THR A 289 0.50 9.30 27.13
N LYS A 290 1.63 8.97 26.53
CA LYS A 290 2.01 9.42 25.20
C LYS A 290 2.87 8.38 24.50
N ILE A 291 2.62 8.21 23.23
CA ILE A 291 3.42 7.44 22.27
C ILE A 291 3.99 8.45 21.26
N THR A 292 5.28 8.42 21.01
CA THR A 292 5.87 9.17 19.90
C THR A 292 6.18 8.20 18.76
N VAL A 293 5.66 8.44 17.58
CA VAL A 293 5.93 7.65 16.37
C VAL A 293 6.79 8.42 15.38
N ILE A 294 7.62 7.72 14.63
CA ILE A 294 8.19 8.24 13.38
C ILE A 294 7.04 8.19 12.38
N HIS A 295 6.65 9.35 11.88
CA HIS A 295 5.50 9.46 10.99
C HIS A 295 5.84 8.88 9.61
N GLN A 296 5.18 7.81 9.24
CA GLN A 296 5.32 7.17 7.94
C GLN A 296 4.20 7.59 7.02
N GLU A 297 2.97 7.51 7.49
CA GLU A 297 1.77 7.75 6.69
C GLU A 297 0.64 8.35 7.54
N ASP A 298 -0.27 9.06 6.89
CA ASP A 298 -1.54 9.52 7.46
C ASP A 298 -2.71 9.04 6.58
N SER A 299 -3.92 9.24 7.06
CA SER A 299 -5.16 8.82 6.38
C SER A 299 -5.36 9.36 4.96
N THR A 300 -4.58 10.33 4.54
CA THR A 300 -4.61 10.92 3.20
C THR A 300 -3.45 10.46 2.33
N GLY A 301 -2.53 9.67 2.89
CA GLY A 301 -1.27 9.30 2.27
C GLY A 301 -0.34 10.52 2.07
N ASN A 302 -0.61 11.62 2.73
CA ASN A 302 0.18 12.85 2.62
C ASN A 302 1.22 12.89 3.75
N SER A 303 2.45 13.05 3.39
CA SER A 303 3.59 12.95 4.27
C SER A 303 4.31 14.26 4.54
N ASN A 304 3.80 15.40 4.12
CA ASN A 304 4.34 16.71 4.51
C ASN A 304 4.26 17.00 6.03
N SER A 305 4.24 15.96 6.82
CA SER A 305 4.05 15.94 8.26
C SER A 305 5.39 16.01 9.00
N PRO A 306 5.39 16.33 10.29
CA PRO A 306 6.61 16.35 11.09
C PRO A 306 7.25 14.95 11.11
N VAL A 307 8.57 14.88 11.27
CA VAL A 307 9.35 13.63 11.36
C VAL A 307 8.80 12.68 12.41
N THR A 308 8.27 13.23 13.50
CA THR A 308 7.62 12.47 14.58
C THR A 308 6.31 13.12 14.99
N VAL A 309 5.34 12.28 15.35
CA VAL A 309 4.04 12.71 15.89
C VAL A 309 3.88 12.17 17.30
N ASP A 310 3.41 13.02 18.20
CA ASP A 310 3.05 12.66 19.57
C ASP A 310 1.57 12.29 19.63
N ILE A 311 1.29 11.09 20.10
CA ILE A 311 -0.04 10.51 20.23
C ILE A 311 -0.34 10.34 21.71
N GLY A 312 -1.30 11.11 22.23
CA GLY A 312 -1.81 10.97 23.59
C GLY A 312 -2.66 9.71 23.72
N VAL A 313 -2.52 9.02 24.84
CA VAL A 313 -3.34 7.85 25.18
C VAL A 313 -3.89 8.00 26.60
N ASN A 314 -5.06 7.42 26.83
CA ASN A 314 -5.71 7.43 28.15
C ASN A 314 -6.47 6.12 28.40
N SER A 315 -7.21 6.05 29.48
CA SER A 315 -7.99 4.85 29.85
C SER A 315 -9.13 4.50 28.88
N SER A 316 -9.49 5.39 27.97
CA SER A 316 -10.52 5.17 26.94
C SER A 316 -9.90 4.74 25.60
N THR A 317 -8.59 4.82 25.45
CA THR A 317 -7.90 4.37 24.23
C THR A 317 -8.01 2.85 24.10
N VAL A 318 -8.51 2.38 22.97
CA VAL A 318 -8.65 0.95 22.67
C VAL A 318 -7.38 0.49 21.95
N PHE A 319 -6.76 -0.58 22.46
CA PHE A 319 -5.65 -1.25 21.78
C PHE A 319 -6.15 -2.49 21.07
N SER A 320 -5.76 -2.71 19.84
CA SER A 320 -6.23 -3.82 19.02
C SER A 320 -5.13 -4.40 18.13
N VAL A 321 -5.32 -5.66 17.77
CA VAL A 321 -4.47 -6.37 16.80
C VAL A 321 -5.37 -6.82 15.66
N ARG A 322 -4.94 -6.59 14.43
CA ARG A 322 -5.63 -7.10 13.26
C ARG A 322 -5.30 -8.59 13.11
N THR A 323 -6.24 -9.44 13.43
CA THR A 323 -6.05 -10.91 13.45
C THR A 323 -6.90 -11.65 12.43
N ASP A 324 -7.79 -10.96 11.74
CA ASP A 324 -8.72 -11.55 10.79
C ASP A 324 -8.02 -12.18 9.58
N LYS A 325 -6.85 -11.67 9.21
CA LYS A 325 -6.00 -12.25 8.17
C LYS A 325 -5.01 -13.30 8.68
N LEU A 326 -4.71 -13.30 9.99
CA LEU A 326 -3.61 -14.09 10.52
C LEU A 326 -4.01 -15.49 10.97
N ASN A 327 -5.31 -15.75 11.14
CA ASN A 327 -5.87 -17.03 11.62
C ASN A 327 -5.11 -17.62 12.82
N ILE A 328 -4.70 -16.75 13.76
CA ILE A 328 -3.90 -17.05 14.94
C ILE A 328 -4.58 -16.51 16.20
N THR A 329 -4.20 -17.11 17.35
CA THR A 329 -4.44 -16.45 18.64
C THR A 329 -3.33 -15.44 18.87
N ALA A 330 -3.64 -14.14 18.73
CA ALA A 330 -2.67 -13.09 18.97
C ALA A 330 -2.28 -13.02 20.46
N PRO A 331 -0.99 -12.75 20.76
CA PRO A 331 -0.59 -12.31 22.08
C PRO A 331 -1.31 -11.01 22.50
N ALA A 332 -1.26 -10.68 23.79
CA ALA A 332 -1.85 -9.44 24.27
C ALA A 332 -1.17 -8.22 23.60
N PHE A 333 -1.99 -7.25 23.23
CA PHE A 333 -1.55 -5.93 22.81
C PHE A 333 -2.44 -4.89 23.52
N ASP A 334 -1.84 -4.18 24.46
CA ASP A 334 -2.47 -3.16 25.29
C ASP A 334 -1.40 -2.14 25.72
N ALA A 335 -1.78 -1.19 26.58
CA ALA A 335 -0.88 -0.15 27.07
C ALA A 335 0.40 -0.69 27.76
N THR A 336 0.44 -1.96 28.18
CA THR A 336 1.61 -2.60 28.81
C THR A 336 2.41 -3.45 27.82
N HIS A 337 1.88 -3.68 26.62
CA HIS A 337 2.46 -4.51 25.56
C HIS A 337 2.81 -3.69 24.31
N ILE A 338 2.98 -2.38 24.46
CA ILE A 338 3.53 -1.51 23.41
C ILE A 338 5.00 -1.23 23.67
N GLY A 339 5.82 -1.23 22.63
CA GLY A 339 7.26 -1.05 22.72
C GLY A 339 7.86 -0.31 21.53
N LYS A 340 9.06 0.23 21.71
CA LYS A 340 9.78 0.92 20.64
C LYS A 340 10.07 -0.03 19.48
N GLY A 341 10.00 0.49 18.26
CA GLY A 341 10.22 -0.28 17.04
C GLY A 341 9.00 -1.05 16.52
N GLN A 342 7.89 -1.14 17.29
CA GLN A 342 6.64 -1.65 16.74
C GLN A 342 6.06 -0.63 15.76
N ARG A 343 5.48 -1.10 14.66
CA ARG A 343 4.66 -0.29 13.76
C ARG A 343 3.22 -0.28 14.29
N ILE A 344 2.69 0.89 14.45
CA ILE A 344 1.32 1.10 14.92
C ILE A 344 0.61 2.11 14.04
N GLU A 345 -0.69 2.01 14.06
CA GLU A 345 -1.63 3.00 13.56
C GLU A 345 -2.40 3.55 14.74
N ALA A 346 -2.68 4.83 14.74
CA ALA A 346 -3.45 5.50 15.77
C ALA A 346 -4.55 6.35 15.17
N ASP A 347 -5.80 6.00 15.49
CA ASP A 347 -6.99 6.75 15.10
C ASP A 347 -7.30 7.81 16.16
N SER A 348 -7.60 9.02 15.73
CA SER A 348 -8.11 10.10 16.56
C SER A 348 -9.47 10.57 16.03
N SER A 349 -10.34 11.01 16.89
CA SER A 349 -11.60 11.65 16.48
C SER A 349 -11.45 13.13 16.15
N THR A 350 -10.27 13.68 16.32
CA THR A 350 -9.96 15.09 16.07
C THR A 350 -8.52 15.24 15.54
N ASN A 351 -8.26 16.31 14.82
CA ASN A 351 -6.92 16.68 14.36
C ASN A 351 -6.18 17.62 15.33
N ALA A 352 -6.48 17.52 16.64
CA ALA A 352 -5.80 18.30 17.65
C ALA A 352 -4.35 17.84 17.86
N SER A 353 -3.45 18.74 18.22
CA SER A 353 -2.07 18.39 18.57
C SER A 353 -1.82 18.59 20.07
N PRO A 354 -1.37 17.57 20.83
CA PRO A 354 -1.14 16.21 20.40
C PRO A 354 -2.44 15.49 20.03
N LEU A 355 -2.37 14.56 19.07
CA LEU A 355 -3.49 13.68 18.77
C LEU A 355 -3.87 12.87 20.00
N LEU A 356 -5.15 12.78 20.30
CA LEU A 356 -5.63 11.88 21.36
C LEU A 356 -6.23 10.63 20.72
N ALA A 357 -5.52 9.52 20.83
CA ALA A 357 -5.95 8.28 20.20
C ALA A 357 -7.24 7.74 20.84
N THR A 358 -8.22 7.47 20.00
CA THR A 358 -9.39 6.65 20.32
C THR A 358 -9.04 5.17 20.21
N LYS A 359 -8.19 4.82 19.25
CA LYS A 359 -7.73 3.45 18.99
C LYS A 359 -6.24 3.46 18.63
N VAL A 360 -5.54 2.41 19.03
CA VAL A 360 -4.17 2.11 18.61
C VAL A 360 -4.16 0.67 18.10
N LYS A 361 -3.78 0.49 16.85
CA LYS A 361 -3.70 -0.82 16.19
C LYS A 361 -2.24 -1.22 16.03
N LEU A 362 -1.92 -2.49 16.29
CA LEU A 362 -0.63 -3.05 15.91
C LEU A 362 -0.67 -3.40 14.42
N ARG A 363 0.32 -2.87 13.67
CA ARG A 363 0.42 -3.08 12.23
C ARG A 363 1.55 -4.05 11.88
N GLU A 364 1.40 -4.71 10.76
CA GLU A 364 2.45 -5.56 10.21
C GLU A 364 3.67 -4.74 9.83
N GLN A 365 4.84 -5.32 10.03
CA GLN A 365 6.11 -4.74 9.62
C GLN A 365 7.06 -5.82 9.14
N ALA A 366 8.02 -5.46 8.29
CA ALA A 366 9.08 -6.36 7.89
C ALA A 366 10.28 -6.23 8.82
N LEU A 367 10.87 -7.37 9.16
CA LEU A 367 12.17 -7.46 9.82
C LEU A 367 13.15 -8.20 8.91
N ILE A 368 14.36 -7.65 8.79
CA ILE A 368 15.48 -8.28 8.11
C ILE A 368 16.52 -8.72 9.14
N GLY A 369 17.11 -9.88 8.93
CA GLY A 369 18.19 -10.35 9.76
C GLY A 369 18.78 -11.67 9.28
N THR A 370 19.67 -12.24 10.06
CA THR A 370 20.22 -13.56 9.78
C THR A 370 19.56 -14.62 10.65
N VAL A 371 19.25 -15.75 10.05
CA VAL A 371 18.67 -16.90 10.77
C VAL A 371 19.69 -17.46 11.74
N ALA A 372 19.37 -17.50 13.05
CA ALA A 372 20.23 -18.06 14.07
C ALA A 372 20.38 -19.58 13.89
N ALA A 373 21.56 -20.10 14.21
CA ALA A 373 21.82 -21.56 14.18
C ALA A 373 21.21 -22.29 15.39
N THR A 374 20.95 -21.56 16.46
CA THR A 374 20.46 -22.13 17.73
C THR A 374 19.34 -21.24 18.30
N PRO A 375 18.13 -21.78 18.56
CA PRO A 375 17.70 -23.12 18.20
C PRO A 375 17.71 -23.33 16.69
N ALA A 376 17.82 -24.57 16.24
CA ALA A 376 17.80 -24.88 14.80
C ALA A 376 16.50 -24.40 14.16
N PRO A 377 16.55 -23.76 12.98
CA PRO A 377 15.36 -23.29 12.29
C PRO A 377 14.47 -24.46 11.86
N THR A 378 13.17 -24.21 11.87
CA THR A 378 12.15 -25.16 11.45
C THR A 378 11.15 -24.46 10.50
N THR A 379 10.30 -25.23 9.86
CA THR A 379 9.19 -24.66 9.06
C THR A 379 8.11 -23.97 9.90
N SER A 380 8.11 -24.13 11.22
CA SER A 380 7.18 -23.47 12.14
C SER A 380 7.76 -22.23 12.81
N GLY A 381 9.08 -22.02 12.72
CA GLY A 381 9.73 -20.84 13.30
C GLY A 381 11.23 -20.96 13.44
N PHE A 382 11.86 -19.84 13.75
CA PHE A 382 13.30 -19.68 13.93
C PHE A 382 13.58 -18.44 14.78
N THR A 383 14.86 -18.19 15.10
CA THR A 383 15.28 -16.94 15.72
C THR A 383 15.98 -16.07 14.67
N LEU A 384 15.55 -14.82 14.55
CA LEU A 384 16.16 -13.82 13.70
C LEU A 384 17.19 -13.02 14.52
N ASN A 385 18.44 -12.96 14.07
CA ASN A 385 19.43 -12.04 14.58
C ASN A 385 19.25 -10.68 13.92
N ILE A 386 19.00 -9.66 14.70
CA ILE A 386 18.71 -8.29 14.24
C ILE A 386 20.00 -7.47 14.22
N SER A 387 20.22 -6.70 13.16
CA SER A 387 21.29 -5.71 13.09
C SER A 387 21.04 -4.58 14.07
N SER A 388 22.06 -4.19 14.84
CA SER A 388 21.99 -3.03 15.73
C SER A 388 21.91 -1.69 14.97
N THR A 389 22.15 -1.71 13.67
CA THR A 389 22.03 -0.53 12.78
C THR A 389 20.67 -0.46 12.08
N SER A 390 19.87 -1.51 12.14
CA SER A 390 18.50 -1.47 11.61
C SER A 390 17.64 -0.49 12.39
N ALA A 391 16.61 0.05 11.75
CA ALA A 391 15.66 0.95 12.42
C ALA A 391 15.01 0.24 13.62
N PHE A 392 14.55 -1.00 13.43
CA PHE A 392 13.98 -1.80 14.52
C PHE A 392 14.99 -2.06 15.64
N GLY A 393 16.19 -2.56 15.29
CA GLY A 393 17.24 -2.86 16.29
C GLY A 393 17.67 -1.62 17.06
N THR A 394 17.81 -0.48 16.39
CA THR A 394 18.16 0.82 16.99
C THR A 394 17.08 1.31 17.96
N LEU A 395 15.80 1.21 17.60
CA LEU A 395 14.69 1.65 18.44
C LEU A 395 14.44 0.71 19.62
N SER A 396 14.35 -0.58 19.34
CA SER A 396 13.97 -1.60 20.31
C SER A 396 15.12 -2.02 21.25
N GLY A 397 16.38 -1.89 20.78
CA GLY A 397 17.54 -2.49 21.42
C GLY A 397 17.61 -4.02 21.30
N ALA A 398 16.68 -4.64 20.57
CA ALA A 398 16.64 -6.07 20.37
C ALA A 398 17.76 -6.53 19.44
N THR A 399 18.49 -7.56 19.84
CA THR A 399 19.51 -8.23 19.01
C THR A 399 19.01 -9.52 18.41
N THR A 400 17.92 -10.07 18.96
CA THR A 400 17.27 -11.28 18.47
C THR A 400 15.77 -11.18 18.60
N VAL A 401 15.05 -11.78 17.65
CA VAL A 401 13.59 -11.89 17.67
C VAL A 401 13.20 -13.32 17.31
N PRO A 402 12.59 -14.08 18.23
CA PRO A 402 11.95 -15.34 17.89
C PRO A 402 10.81 -15.08 16.90
N VAL A 403 10.81 -15.82 15.79
CA VAL A 403 9.79 -15.77 14.74
C VAL A 403 9.01 -17.07 14.74
N THR A 404 7.70 -16.98 14.81
CA THR A 404 6.76 -18.10 14.64
C THR A 404 5.87 -17.80 13.43
N PHE A 405 5.66 -18.77 12.56
CA PHE A 405 4.78 -18.58 11.42
C PHE A 405 3.32 -18.77 11.80
N ALA A 406 2.47 -17.87 11.33
CA ALA A 406 1.02 -18.02 11.41
C ALA A 406 0.55 -19.28 10.65
N ASN A 407 -0.61 -19.83 11.04
CA ASN A 407 -1.24 -20.89 10.28
C ASN A 407 -1.64 -20.37 8.89
N GLY A 408 -1.11 -20.99 7.84
CA GLY A 408 -1.34 -20.53 6.46
C GLY A 408 -0.33 -19.49 5.97
N ALA A 409 0.73 -19.20 6.75
CA ALA A 409 1.80 -18.34 6.29
C ALA A 409 2.45 -18.86 5.00
N THR A 410 2.66 -17.96 4.05
CA THR A 410 3.35 -18.29 2.80
C THR A 410 4.85 -18.24 3.04
N LEU A 411 5.49 -19.40 2.93
CA LEU A 411 6.95 -19.53 2.96
C LEU A 411 7.44 -19.78 1.55
N LYS A 412 8.19 -18.84 0.99
CA LYS A 412 8.86 -19.02 -0.31
C LYS A 412 10.08 -19.91 -0.18
N THR A 413 10.75 -19.85 0.98
CA THR A 413 11.96 -20.61 1.26
C THR A 413 11.90 -21.26 2.64
N THR A 414 12.60 -22.40 2.82
CA THR A 414 12.82 -22.97 4.16
C THR A 414 13.94 -22.17 4.85
N PRO A 415 13.72 -21.62 6.05
CA PRO A 415 14.75 -20.87 6.75
C PRO A 415 16.01 -21.71 6.97
N VAL A 416 17.17 -21.19 6.58
CA VAL A 416 18.47 -21.87 6.71
C VAL A 416 19.38 -21.06 7.65
N ALA A 417 19.99 -21.72 8.63
CA ALA A 417 20.90 -21.08 9.57
C ALA A 417 22.01 -20.29 8.86
N GLY A 418 22.22 -19.05 9.25
CA GLY A 418 23.19 -18.12 8.68
C GLY A 418 22.72 -17.40 7.40
N ALA A 419 21.59 -17.80 6.81
CA ALA A 419 21.04 -17.06 5.68
C ALA A 419 20.42 -15.74 6.16
N THR A 420 20.53 -14.70 5.34
CA THR A 420 19.73 -13.49 5.51
C THR A 420 18.33 -13.74 5.00
N ILE A 421 17.34 -13.37 5.79
CA ILE A 421 15.93 -13.52 5.45
C ILE A 421 15.18 -12.24 5.83
N ARG A 422 14.18 -11.91 5.06
CA ARG A 422 13.17 -10.91 5.38
C ARG A 422 11.87 -11.63 5.73
N VAL A 423 11.23 -11.20 6.81
CA VAL A 423 9.93 -11.73 7.24
C VAL A 423 9.00 -10.58 7.56
N ARG A 424 7.74 -10.68 7.14
CA ARG A 424 6.68 -9.74 7.45
C ARG A 424 5.71 -10.34 8.43
N GLY A 425 5.23 -9.53 9.38
CA GLY A 425 4.24 -9.94 10.36
C GLY A 425 4.12 -8.97 11.52
N LEU A 426 3.41 -9.40 12.54
CA LEU A 426 3.17 -8.61 13.76
C LEU A 426 4.28 -8.83 14.78
N VAL A 427 4.84 -7.73 15.27
CA VAL A 427 5.87 -7.75 16.32
C VAL A 427 5.22 -7.47 17.67
N PHE A 428 5.35 -8.41 18.60
CA PHE A 428 4.84 -8.32 19.97
C PHE A 428 5.97 -8.11 20.96
N ILE A 429 5.65 -7.50 22.10
CA ILE A 429 6.57 -7.35 23.24
C ILE A 429 5.92 -7.91 24.50
N ASN A 430 6.71 -8.58 25.32
CA ASN A 430 6.33 -8.99 26.67
C ASN A 430 7.47 -8.62 27.62
N GLY A 431 7.26 -7.61 28.45
CA GLY A 431 8.29 -6.96 29.22
C GLY A 431 9.33 -6.29 28.30
N THR A 432 10.52 -6.88 28.19
CA THR A 432 11.59 -6.40 27.29
C THR A 432 11.85 -7.35 26.12
N ALA A 433 11.16 -8.48 26.06
CA ALA A 433 11.38 -9.50 25.05
C ALA A 433 10.44 -9.30 23.84
N TYR A 434 11.03 -9.18 22.67
CA TYR A 434 10.29 -9.12 21.42
C TYR A 434 10.10 -10.50 20.81
N SER A 435 8.98 -10.69 20.12
CA SER A 435 8.69 -11.86 19.30
C SER A 435 7.90 -11.44 18.08
N MET A 436 7.93 -12.24 17.02
CA MET A 436 7.19 -11.97 15.79
C MET A 436 6.32 -13.16 15.42
N ILE A 437 5.09 -12.87 15.00
CA ILE A 437 4.24 -13.82 14.28
C ILE A 437 4.27 -13.41 12.83
N ALA A 438 4.99 -14.19 12.02
CA ALA A 438 5.17 -13.91 10.61
C ALA A 438 4.05 -14.52 9.78
N VAL A 439 3.56 -13.76 8.82
CA VAL A 439 2.55 -14.18 7.84
C VAL A 439 3.18 -14.64 6.54
N ARG A 440 4.39 -14.16 6.25
CA ARG A 440 5.19 -14.62 5.10
C ARG A 440 6.67 -14.34 5.28
N ASP A 441 7.49 -15.07 4.53
CA ASP A 441 8.84 -14.68 4.20
C ASP A 441 8.88 -14.05 2.81
N ASP A 442 9.87 -13.22 2.61
CA ASP A 442 10.07 -12.52 1.35
C ASP A 442 11.46 -12.86 0.81
N ASP A 443 11.54 -13.17 -0.48
CA ASP A 443 12.82 -13.41 -1.13
C ASP A 443 13.58 -12.09 -1.24
N ASN A 444 14.82 -12.09 -0.78
CA ASN A 444 15.74 -11.00 -1.07
C ASN A 444 15.97 -10.95 -2.59
N HIS A 445 15.44 -9.93 -3.24
CA HIS A 445 15.87 -9.53 -4.57
C HIS A 445 16.84 -8.37 -4.51
#